data_579bf29c46f7d6920e1e800d34da6959
#
_entry.id   579bf29c46f7d6920e1e800d34da6959
#
_cell.length_a   1.000
_cell.length_b   1.000
_cell.length_c   1.000
_cell.angle_alpha   90.00
_cell.angle_beta   90.00
_cell.angle_gamma   90.00
#
_symmetry.space_group_name_H-M   'P 1'
#
loop_
_entity.id
_entity.type
_entity.pdbx_description
1 polymer ?
#
loop_
_entity_poly.entity_id
_entity_poly.type
_entity_poly.pdbx_seq_one_letter_code
_entity_poly.pdbx_strand_id
1 'polypeptide(L)'
;PRILPPCCRFCGHSKEDCSCKQAKNEYSAVAAPFYYEGAAKAAIHRLKFEGKDFVARTLAQDMAKTVKEQYGEKKFDIITFVPFSKAEKHDREFNQSELLAKRLGEELCLPCREMLVKLYDVPRQHTLPGTKRRGNVFGIFATAEEFSYLDGKTILLADDIKTTGSTLSECAKMLKIAGAKEVCAVTAAIAKRIG
;
A
#
# COMPACT_ATOMS: atom_id res chain seq x y z
N PRO A 1 -8.71 -14.54 -6.35
CA PRO A 1 -7.76 -15.61 -6.01
C PRO A 1 -6.81 -15.16 -4.91
N ARG A 2 -6.65 -15.98 -3.88
CA ARG A 2 -5.76 -15.73 -2.74
C ARG A 2 -4.30 -15.98 -3.16
N ILE A 3 -3.37 -15.18 -2.66
CA ILE A 3 -1.93 -15.43 -2.83
C ILE A 3 -1.53 -16.46 -1.77
N LEU A 4 -0.99 -17.59 -2.22
CA LEU A 4 -0.58 -18.68 -1.32
C LEU A 4 0.89 -18.54 -0.93
N PRO A 5 1.24 -18.73 0.35
CA PRO A 5 2.64 -18.77 0.78
C PRO A 5 3.36 -20.03 0.23
N PRO A 6 4.69 -19.97 0.09
CA PRO A 6 5.57 -18.87 0.48
C PRO A 6 5.54 -17.72 -0.52
N CYS A 7 5.53 -16.48 -0.01
CA CYS A 7 5.47 -15.28 -0.81
C CYS A 7 6.85 -14.62 -0.96
N CYS A 8 7.05 -13.91 -2.06
CA CYS A 8 8.24 -13.11 -2.29
C CYS A 8 8.13 -11.78 -1.53
N ARG A 9 9.02 -11.51 -0.59
CA ARG A 9 9.02 -10.27 0.19
C ARG A 9 9.17 -8.99 -0.66
N PHE A 10 9.81 -9.08 -1.82
CA PHE A 10 10.08 -7.90 -2.67
C PHE A 10 8.89 -7.50 -3.54
N CYS A 11 8.12 -8.45 -4.04
CA CYS A 11 7.00 -8.14 -4.93
C CYS A 11 5.63 -8.56 -4.38
N GLY A 12 5.58 -9.41 -3.36
CA GLY A 12 4.35 -9.88 -2.71
C GLY A 12 3.64 -11.04 -3.43
N HIS A 13 4.09 -11.44 -4.63
CA HIS A 13 3.54 -12.61 -5.33
C HIS A 13 3.92 -13.91 -4.61
N SER A 14 3.17 -14.99 -4.87
CA SER A 14 3.64 -16.32 -4.51
C SER A 14 5.03 -16.57 -5.11
N LYS A 15 5.80 -17.48 -4.52
CA LYS A 15 7.13 -17.80 -5.05
C LYS A 15 7.06 -18.34 -6.48
N GLU A 16 6.01 -19.08 -6.81
CA GLU A 16 5.76 -19.65 -8.14
C GLU A 16 5.53 -18.55 -9.20
N ASP A 17 4.74 -17.51 -8.85
CA ASP A 17 4.43 -16.40 -9.75
C ASP A 17 5.49 -15.27 -9.73
N CYS A 18 6.53 -15.42 -8.91
CA CYS A 18 7.52 -14.36 -8.72
C CYS A 18 8.56 -14.29 -9.84
N SER A 19 8.56 -13.18 -10.58
CA SER A 19 9.55 -12.84 -11.61
C SER A 19 10.27 -11.50 -11.35
N CYS A 20 10.31 -11.02 -10.09
CA CYS A 20 10.72 -9.64 -9.80
C CYS A 20 12.24 -9.39 -9.84
N LYS A 21 13.10 -10.40 -9.97
CA LYS A 21 14.58 -10.28 -9.95
C LYS A 21 15.06 -9.37 -8.81
N GLN A 22 14.43 -9.48 -7.62
CA GLN A 22 14.75 -8.68 -6.43
C GLN A 22 14.73 -7.17 -6.71
N ALA A 23 13.65 -6.68 -7.32
CA ALA A 23 13.48 -5.26 -7.65
C ALA A 23 13.85 -4.37 -6.45
N LYS A 24 14.71 -3.39 -6.64
CA LYS A 24 15.09 -2.40 -5.62
C LYS A 24 13.89 -1.51 -5.35
N ASN A 25 13.24 -1.72 -4.20
CA ASN A 25 12.18 -0.88 -3.66
C ASN A 25 12.68 -0.21 -2.39
N GLU A 26 12.10 0.93 -2.05
CA GLU A 26 12.41 1.62 -0.79
C GLU A 26 11.73 0.96 0.43
N TYR A 27 10.64 0.22 0.23
CA TYR A 27 10.08 -0.61 1.29
C TYR A 27 10.86 -1.94 1.44
N SER A 28 10.97 -2.44 2.66
CA SER A 28 11.73 -3.67 2.98
C SER A 28 11.02 -4.94 2.52
N ALA A 29 9.70 -4.93 2.60
CA ALA A 29 8.85 -6.04 2.18
C ALA A 29 7.45 -5.54 1.82
N VAL A 30 6.72 -6.32 1.02
CA VAL A 30 5.31 -6.09 0.70
C VAL A 30 4.51 -7.38 0.81
N ALA A 31 3.32 -7.29 1.41
CA ALA A 31 2.38 -8.37 1.57
C ALA A 31 1.02 -8.03 0.97
N ALA A 32 0.30 -9.04 0.49
CA ALA A 32 -1.09 -8.90 0.09
C ALA A 32 -1.82 -10.25 0.17
N PRO A 33 -3.10 -10.28 0.57
CA PRO A 33 -3.90 -11.49 0.60
C PRO A 33 -4.31 -12.00 -0.79
N PHE A 34 -4.49 -11.08 -1.76
CA PHE A 34 -5.11 -11.44 -3.03
C PHE A 34 -4.36 -10.94 -4.27
N TYR A 35 -4.54 -11.66 -5.38
CA TYR A 35 -4.35 -11.10 -6.72
C TYR A 35 -5.54 -10.21 -7.08
N TYR A 36 -5.28 -9.11 -7.79
CA TYR A 36 -6.30 -8.15 -8.25
C TYR A 36 -7.10 -8.72 -9.42
N GLU A 37 -7.89 -9.76 -9.14
CA GLU A 37 -8.72 -10.50 -10.10
C GLU A 37 -10.04 -10.94 -9.42
N GLY A 38 -11.05 -11.27 -10.23
CA GLY A 38 -12.30 -11.86 -9.77
C GLY A 38 -12.96 -11.11 -8.61
N ALA A 39 -13.31 -11.83 -7.56
CA ALA A 39 -13.99 -11.28 -6.39
C ALA A 39 -13.20 -10.18 -5.65
N ALA A 40 -11.87 -10.30 -5.57
CA ALA A 40 -11.03 -9.28 -4.95
C ALA A 40 -11.07 -7.96 -5.74
N LYS A 41 -11.00 -8.03 -7.08
CA LYS A 41 -11.16 -6.86 -7.95
C LYS A 41 -12.54 -6.22 -7.77
N ALA A 42 -13.61 -7.03 -7.73
CA ALA A 42 -14.97 -6.56 -7.52
C ALA A 42 -15.14 -5.88 -6.14
N ALA A 43 -14.58 -6.48 -5.08
CA ALA A 43 -14.64 -5.92 -3.73
C ALA A 43 -13.92 -4.56 -3.63
N ILE A 44 -12.70 -4.46 -4.18
CA ILE A 44 -11.93 -3.20 -4.19
C ILE A 44 -12.64 -2.14 -5.05
N HIS A 45 -13.25 -2.53 -6.16
CA HIS A 45 -14.06 -1.62 -6.99
C HIS A 45 -15.26 -1.09 -6.21
N ARG A 46 -16.00 -1.96 -5.51
CA ARG A 46 -17.13 -1.55 -4.64
C ARG A 46 -16.66 -0.63 -3.52
N LEU A 47 -15.53 -0.93 -2.88
CA LEU A 47 -14.94 -0.05 -1.89
C LEU A 47 -14.67 1.34 -2.48
N LYS A 48 -14.15 1.40 -3.70
CA LYS A 48 -13.76 2.65 -4.37
C LYS A 48 -14.94 3.54 -4.76
N PHE A 49 -16.09 2.97 -5.11
CA PHE A 49 -17.23 3.73 -5.67
C PHE A 49 -18.42 3.80 -4.71
N GLU A 50 -18.54 2.88 -3.77
CA GLU A 50 -19.69 2.80 -2.87
C GLU A 50 -19.33 3.09 -1.40
N GLY A 51 -18.04 3.18 -1.06
CA GLY A 51 -17.56 3.51 0.30
C GLY A 51 -18.02 2.53 1.38
N LYS A 52 -18.40 1.31 1.02
CA LYS A 52 -19.01 0.36 1.96
C LYS A 52 -18.03 -0.09 3.03
N ASP A 53 -18.20 0.39 4.23
CA ASP A 53 -17.34 0.09 5.39
C ASP A 53 -17.20 -1.41 5.65
N PHE A 54 -18.26 -2.21 5.47
CA PHE A 54 -18.16 -3.66 5.65
C PHE A 54 -17.16 -4.32 4.69
N VAL A 55 -17.02 -3.79 3.45
CA VAL A 55 -16.02 -4.28 2.48
C VAL A 55 -14.63 -3.95 2.96
N ALA A 56 -14.41 -2.73 3.45
CA ALA A 56 -13.13 -2.32 4.03
C ALA A 56 -12.75 -3.21 5.22
N ARG A 57 -13.69 -3.49 6.10
CA ARG A 57 -13.50 -4.34 7.29
C ARG A 57 -13.11 -5.77 6.87
N THR A 58 -13.82 -6.37 5.93
CA THR A 58 -13.50 -7.72 5.44
C THR A 58 -12.11 -7.78 4.80
N LEU A 59 -11.77 -6.81 3.96
CA LEU A 59 -10.44 -6.73 3.33
C LEU A 59 -9.34 -6.51 4.38
N ALA A 60 -9.57 -5.65 5.37
CA ALA A 60 -8.63 -5.38 6.45
C ALA A 60 -8.37 -6.61 7.32
N GLN A 61 -9.36 -7.45 7.58
CA GLN A 61 -9.18 -8.73 8.27
C GLN A 61 -8.26 -9.68 7.50
N ASP A 62 -8.47 -9.82 6.19
CA ASP A 62 -7.57 -10.61 5.35
C ASP A 62 -6.16 -10.00 5.27
N MET A 63 -6.04 -8.67 5.21
CA MET A 63 -4.75 -7.97 5.27
C MET A 63 -4.05 -8.21 6.60
N ALA A 64 -4.76 -8.11 7.74
CA ALA A 64 -4.22 -8.34 9.07
C ALA A 64 -3.69 -9.77 9.24
N LYS A 65 -4.46 -10.76 8.77
CA LYS A 65 -4.02 -12.15 8.74
C LYS A 65 -2.73 -12.30 7.93
N THR A 66 -2.67 -11.71 6.74
CA THR A 66 -1.50 -11.77 5.86
C THR A 66 -0.28 -11.07 6.48
N VAL A 67 -0.47 -9.94 7.17
CA VAL A 67 0.60 -9.26 7.92
C VAL A 67 1.16 -10.18 8.99
N LYS A 68 0.31 -10.82 9.80
CA LYS A 68 0.74 -11.76 10.85
C LYS A 68 1.47 -12.97 10.26
N GLU A 69 0.99 -13.53 9.16
CA GLU A 69 1.61 -14.69 8.50
C GLU A 69 2.95 -14.37 7.82
N GLN A 70 3.07 -13.23 7.13
CA GLN A 70 4.26 -12.92 6.33
C GLN A 70 5.32 -12.11 7.07
N TYR A 71 4.93 -11.33 8.06
CA TYR A 71 5.87 -10.53 8.87
C TYR A 71 6.18 -11.17 10.23
N GLY A 72 5.42 -12.20 10.63
CA GLY A 72 5.66 -12.95 11.87
C GLY A 72 5.59 -12.04 13.11
N GLU A 73 6.61 -12.13 13.96
CA GLU A 73 6.71 -11.35 15.20
C GLU A 73 7.22 -9.92 15.02
N LYS A 74 7.34 -9.43 13.78
CA LYS A 74 7.76 -8.06 13.51
C LYS A 74 6.79 -7.07 14.17
N LYS A 75 7.33 -6.24 15.07
CA LYS A 75 6.56 -5.18 15.73
C LYS A 75 6.53 -3.94 14.84
N PHE A 76 5.34 -3.46 14.57
CA PHE A 76 5.10 -2.17 13.93
C PHE A 76 4.69 -1.16 15.00
N ASP A 77 5.17 0.08 14.86
CA ASP A 77 4.82 1.17 15.79
C ASP A 77 3.56 1.91 15.35
N ILE A 78 3.36 2.01 14.02
CA ILE A 78 2.31 2.84 13.44
C ILE A 78 1.94 2.36 12.04
N ILE A 79 0.67 2.56 11.69
CA ILE A 79 0.17 2.38 10.32
C ILE A 79 -0.01 3.74 9.68
N THR A 80 0.41 3.86 8.42
CA THR A 80 0.08 4.97 7.53
C THR A 80 -0.44 4.45 6.20
N PHE A 81 -0.89 5.33 5.32
CA PHE A 81 -1.50 4.98 4.05
C PHE A 81 -1.03 5.89 2.92
N VAL A 82 -1.21 5.42 1.69
CA VAL A 82 -0.97 6.23 0.50
C VAL A 82 -2.03 7.33 0.43
N PRO A 83 -1.62 8.63 0.46
CA PRO A 83 -2.56 9.74 0.49
C PRO A 83 -3.16 10.00 -0.88
N PHE A 84 -4.37 10.58 -0.88
CA PHE A 84 -4.95 11.22 -2.05
C PHE A 84 -4.34 12.61 -2.27
N SER A 85 -4.36 13.06 -3.54
CA SER A 85 -4.13 14.44 -3.87
C SER A 85 -5.32 15.33 -3.48
N LYS A 86 -5.12 16.65 -3.51
CA LYS A 86 -6.22 17.60 -3.29
C LYS A 86 -7.36 17.45 -4.31
N ALA A 87 -7.03 17.19 -5.59
CA ALA A 87 -8.03 16.96 -6.63
C ALA A 87 -8.75 15.62 -6.44
N GLU A 88 -8.04 14.56 -6.07
CA GLU A 88 -8.69 13.27 -5.75
C GLU A 88 -9.61 13.37 -4.53
N LYS A 89 -9.27 14.21 -3.53
CA LYS A 89 -10.15 14.52 -2.38
C LYS A 89 -11.43 15.27 -2.79
N HIS A 90 -11.37 16.08 -3.85
CA HIS A 90 -12.55 16.77 -4.39
C HIS A 90 -13.48 15.84 -5.16
N ASP A 91 -12.88 14.90 -5.93
CA ASP A 91 -13.65 13.99 -6.80
C ASP A 91 -14.19 12.76 -6.06
N ARG A 92 -13.75 12.51 -4.83
CA ARG A 92 -14.09 11.31 -4.07
C ARG A 92 -14.33 11.66 -2.61
N GLU A 93 -15.42 11.13 -2.06
CA GLU A 93 -15.83 11.35 -0.67
C GLU A 93 -14.84 10.77 0.36
N PHE A 94 -14.01 9.78 -0.02
CA PHE A 94 -13.09 9.11 0.91
C PHE A 94 -11.89 8.49 0.19
N ASN A 95 -10.80 8.33 0.94
CA ASN A 95 -9.59 7.62 0.51
C ASN A 95 -9.70 6.13 0.89
N GLN A 96 -9.68 5.24 -0.10
CA GLN A 96 -9.77 3.78 0.13
C GLN A 96 -8.62 3.26 0.98
N SER A 97 -7.40 3.74 0.71
CA SER A 97 -6.20 3.32 1.45
C SER A 97 -6.24 3.78 2.91
N GLU A 98 -6.82 4.96 3.18
CA GLU A 98 -7.09 5.47 4.53
C GLU A 98 -8.10 4.58 5.26
N LEU A 99 -9.23 4.27 4.62
CA LEU A 99 -10.27 3.44 5.23
C LEU A 99 -9.75 2.04 5.54
N LEU A 100 -9.01 1.42 4.61
CA LEU A 100 -8.35 0.14 4.84
C LEU A 100 -7.32 0.22 5.98
N ALA A 101 -6.49 1.27 6.03
CA ALA A 101 -5.49 1.45 7.07
C ALA A 101 -6.11 1.62 8.46
N LYS A 102 -7.20 2.38 8.57
CA LYS A 102 -7.94 2.54 9.84
C LYS A 102 -8.49 1.20 10.34
N ARG A 103 -9.16 0.43 9.47
CA ARG A 103 -9.68 -0.89 9.82
C ARG A 103 -8.57 -1.90 10.13
N LEU A 104 -7.47 -1.85 9.39
CA LEU A 104 -6.29 -2.67 9.66
C LEU A 104 -5.66 -2.31 11.02
N GLY A 105 -5.64 -1.02 11.38
CA GLY A 105 -5.17 -0.56 12.69
C GLY A 105 -6.00 -1.13 13.84
N GLU A 106 -7.33 -1.20 13.68
CA GLU A 106 -8.23 -1.85 14.64
C GLU A 106 -7.90 -3.34 14.80
N GLU A 107 -7.71 -4.09 13.69
CA GLU A 107 -7.41 -5.53 13.69
C GLU A 107 -6.01 -5.88 14.24
N LEU A 108 -5.05 -4.96 14.13
CA LEU A 108 -3.68 -5.14 14.60
C LEU A 108 -3.38 -4.42 15.93
N CYS A 109 -4.34 -3.69 16.49
CA CYS A 109 -4.17 -2.83 17.67
C CYS A 109 -3.01 -1.82 17.51
N LEU A 110 -2.91 -1.20 16.32
CA LEU A 110 -1.89 -0.22 15.98
C LEU A 110 -2.51 1.15 15.68
N PRO A 111 -1.87 2.24 16.11
CA PRO A 111 -2.32 3.59 15.76
C PRO A 111 -2.20 3.81 14.26
N CYS A 112 -3.24 4.41 13.65
CA CYS A 112 -3.23 4.84 12.26
C CYS A 112 -3.12 6.37 12.17
N ARG A 113 -2.20 6.88 11.34
CA ARG A 113 -1.98 8.33 11.15
C ARG A 113 -1.76 8.65 9.67
N GLU A 114 -2.25 9.81 9.22
CA GLU A 114 -1.94 10.37 7.90
C GLU A 114 -0.55 11.03 7.95
N MET A 115 0.50 10.25 7.65
CA MET A 115 1.90 10.70 7.76
C MET A 115 2.45 11.25 6.45
N LEU A 116 1.72 11.09 5.36
CA LEU A 116 2.14 11.46 4.02
C LEU A 116 1.12 12.41 3.39
N VAL A 117 1.62 13.32 2.57
CA VAL A 117 0.81 14.21 1.74
C VAL A 117 1.21 14.05 0.27
N LYS A 118 0.23 14.12 -0.62
CA LYS A 118 0.46 14.14 -2.05
C LYS A 118 0.44 15.60 -2.53
N LEU A 119 1.58 16.08 -3.01
CA LEU A 119 1.81 17.51 -3.31
C LEU A 119 1.05 17.97 -4.56
N TYR A 120 1.01 17.11 -5.59
CA TYR A 120 0.33 17.42 -6.86
C TYR A 120 -0.11 16.16 -7.59
N ASP A 121 -1.04 16.33 -8.53
CA ASP A 121 -1.52 15.26 -9.39
C ASP A 121 -0.63 15.09 -10.60
N VAL A 122 -0.22 13.85 -10.85
CA VAL A 122 0.32 13.49 -12.17
C VAL A 122 -0.87 13.19 -13.09
N PRO A 123 -0.95 13.82 -14.27
CA PRO A 123 -2.00 13.53 -15.24
C PRO A 123 -2.13 12.01 -15.44
N ARG A 124 -3.36 11.50 -15.33
CA ARG A 124 -3.65 10.08 -15.60
C ARG A 124 -3.45 9.79 -17.08
N GLN A 125 -2.24 9.44 -17.45
CA GLN A 125 -2.00 8.91 -18.80
C GLN A 125 -2.41 7.43 -18.79
N HIS A 126 -3.67 7.18 -19.11
CA HIS A 126 -4.25 5.83 -19.22
C HIS A 126 -3.59 4.95 -20.29
N THR A 127 -2.68 5.50 -21.09
CA THR A 127 -2.11 4.89 -22.29
C THR A 127 -0.61 4.54 -22.20
N LEU A 128 0.08 4.78 -21.06
CA LEU A 128 1.50 4.51 -21.01
C LEU A 128 1.82 3.08 -20.56
N PRO A 129 2.74 2.36 -21.27
CA PRO A 129 3.28 1.07 -20.84
C PRO A 129 3.94 1.17 -19.44
N GLY A 130 3.95 0.06 -18.71
CA GLY A 130 4.41 0.00 -17.31
C GLY A 130 5.82 0.54 -17.02
N THR A 131 6.71 0.59 -18.02
CA THR A 131 8.06 1.17 -17.92
C THR A 131 8.04 2.69 -17.74
N LYS A 132 7.09 3.41 -18.33
CA LYS A 132 6.95 4.87 -18.20
C LYS A 132 6.25 5.29 -16.89
N ARG A 133 5.48 4.38 -16.24
CA ARG A 133 4.85 4.65 -14.93
C ARG A 133 5.86 4.82 -13.79
N ARG A 134 7.06 4.23 -13.90
CA ARG A 134 8.11 4.37 -12.88
C ARG A 134 8.73 5.76 -12.81
N GLY A 135 8.76 6.50 -13.92
CA GLY A 135 9.34 7.86 -13.98
C GLY A 135 8.44 8.97 -13.44
N ASN A 136 7.11 8.74 -13.35
CA ASN A 136 6.14 9.80 -13.07
C ASN A 136 5.75 9.93 -11.59
N VAL A 137 6.39 9.19 -10.68
CA VAL A 137 6.02 9.15 -9.25
C VAL A 137 7.05 9.87 -8.36
N PHE A 138 8.22 10.21 -8.88
CA PHE A 138 9.28 10.86 -8.09
C PHE A 138 8.90 12.28 -7.66
N GLY A 139 9.06 12.59 -6.37
CA GLY A 139 8.84 13.92 -5.82
C GLY A 139 7.37 14.33 -5.66
N ILE A 140 6.43 13.38 -5.78
CA ILE A 140 4.99 13.67 -5.67
C ILE A 140 4.53 13.65 -4.21
N PHE A 141 5.23 12.91 -3.36
CA PHE A 141 4.88 12.72 -1.96
C PHE A 141 5.86 13.46 -1.06
N ALA A 142 5.36 13.93 0.08
CA ALA A 142 6.13 14.44 1.20
C ALA A 142 5.57 13.86 2.50
N THR A 143 6.35 13.94 3.59
CA THR A 143 5.80 13.72 4.93
C THR A 143 4.98 14.94 5.35
N ALA A 144 3.89 14.72 6.08
CA ALA A 144 3.19 15.81 6.75
C ALA A 144 4.13 16.48 7.76
N GLU A 145 3.98 17.77 7.97
CA GLU A 145 4.92 18.60 8.75
C GLU A 145 5.16 18.05 10.17
N GLU A 146 4.10 17.60 10.83
CA GLU A 146 4.13 16.97 12.15
C GLU A 146 4.87 15.64 12.22
N PHE A 147 5.16 15.00 11.06
CA PHE A 147 5.88 13.74 10.92
C PHE A 147 7.23 13.92 10.19
N SER A 148 7.81 15.11 10.26
CA SER A 148 9.13 15.39 9.67
C SER A 148 10.27 14.60 10.36
N TYR A 149 10.04 14.07 11.56
CA TYR A 149 10.97 13.24 12.30
C TYR A 149 10.28 12.02 12.93
N LEU A 150 10.66 10.81 12.50
CA LEU A 150 10.02 9.55 12.86
C LEU A 150 10.78 8.69 13.87
N ASP A 151 11.92 9.17 14.35
CA ASP A 151 12.70 8.58 15.47
C ASP A 151 12.83 7.04 15.45
N GLY A 152 13.31 6.51 14.34
CA GLY A 152 13.62 5.08 14.23
C GLY A 152 12.42 4.13 14.23
N LYS A 153 11.19 4.62 14.02
CA LYS A 153 9.97 3.80 14.02
C LYS A 153 9.91 2.80 12.85
N THR A 154 9.29 1.67 13.12
CA THR A 154 8.94 0.66 12.10
C THR A 154 7.49 0.88 11.64
N ILE A 155 7.31 1.20 10.36
CA ILE A 155 6.04 1.66 9.81
C ILE A 155 5.41 0.60 8.90
N LEU A 156 4.10 0.40 9.04
CA LEU A 156 3.30 -0.37 8.11
C LEU A 156 2.56 0.58 7.16
N LEU A 157 2.95 0.58 5.88
CA LEU A 157 2.34 1.42 4.83
C LEU A 157 1.23 0.64 4.11
N ALA A 158 0.00 1.11 4.18
CA ALA A 158 -1.17 0.49 3.58
C ALA A 158 -1.58 1.16 2.26
N ASP A 159 -2.05 0.33 1.31
CA ASP A 159 -2.66 0.78 0.05
C ASP A 159 -3.75 -0.20 -0.38
N ASP A 160 -4.58 0.17 -1.38
CA ASP A 160 -5.62 -0.70 -1.92
C ASP A 160 -5.03 -1.72 -2.92
N ILE A 161 -4.25 -1.27 -3.90
CA ILE A 161 -3.72 -2.12 -4.98
C ILE A 161 -2.26 -1.79 -5.28
N LYS A 162 -1.42 -2.81 -5.22
CA LYS A 162 -0.07 -2.72 -5.79
C LYS A 162 -0.06 -3.17 -7.24
N THR A 163 0.33 -2.27 -8.14
CA THR A 163 0.64 -2.59 -9.54
C THR A 163 2.15 -2.77 -9.73
N THR A 164 2.89 -1.72 -10.05
CA THR A 164 4.36 -1.73 -10.15
C THR A 164 5.05 -1.63 -8.79
N GLY A 165 4.38 -1.05 -7.79
CA GLY A 165 4.94 -0.72 -6.48
C GLY A 165 5.67 0.62 -6.43
N SER A 166 5.64 1.41 -7.50
CA SER A 166 6.34 2.71 -7.55
C SER A 166 5.79 3.70 -6.54
N THR A 167 4.46 3.76 -6.36
CA THR A 167 3.80 4.61 -5.36
C THR A 167 4.24 4.24 -3.94
N LEU A 168 4.15 2.94 -3.60
CA LEU A 168 4.59 2.44 -2.30
C LEU A 168 6.08 2.72 -2.06
N SER A 169 6.91 2.58 -3.10
CA SER A 169 8.35 2.82 -3.00
C SER A 169 8.65 4.29 -2.74
N GLU A 170 7.99 5.21 -3.42
CA GLU A 170 8.19 6.65 -3.20
C GLU A 170 7.67 7.09 -1.81
N CYS A 171 6.49 6.62 -1.39
CA CYS A 171 5.98 6.84 -0.04
C CYS A 171 6.96 6.31 1.03
N ALA A 172 7.47 5.08 0.86
CA ALA A 172 8.44 4.50 1.77
C ALA A 172 9.74 5.29 1.83
N LYS A 173 10.22 5.82 0.69
CA LYS A 173 11.39 6.70 0.62
C LYS A 173 11.19 7.94 1.46
N MET A 174 10.03 8.61 1.36
CA MET A 174 9.75 9.82 2.13
C MET A 174 9.71 9.53 3.63
N LEU A 175 9.10 8.42 4.04
CA LEU A 175 9.09 7.99 5.45
C LEU A 175 10.51 7.69 5.97
N LYS A 176 11.37 7.08 5.17
CA LYS A 176 12.78 6.83 5.53
C LYS A 176 13.57 8.13 5.64
N ILE A 177 13.37 9.08 4.73
CA ILE A 177 14.01 10.41 4.80
C ILE A 177 13.61 11.12 6.11
N ALA A 178 12.36 10.95 6.58
CA ALA A 178 11.89 11.45 7.85
C ALA A 178 12.38 10.66 9.08
N GLY A 179 13.24 9.64 8.91
CA GLY A 179 13.89 8.92 10.00
C GLY A 179 13.23 7.57 10.36
N ALA A 180 12.29 7.06 9.56
CA ALA A 180 11.77 5.71 9.79
C ALA A 180 12.88 4.67 9.69
N LYS A 181 12.99 3.78 10.70
CA LYS A 181 13.94 2.67 10.72
C LYS A 181 13.65 1.67 9.62
N GLU A 182 12.41 1.33 9.45
CA GLU A 182 11.96 0.36 8.47
C GLU A 182 10.53 0.68 8.01
N VAL A 183 10.27 0.45 6.73
CA VAL A 183 8.92 0.55 6.15
C VAL A 183 8.59 -0.77 5.45
N CYS A 184 7.55 -1.46 5.92
CA CYS A 184 6.93 -2.58 5.23
C CYS A 184 5.60 -2.14 4.64
N ALA A 185 5.21 -2.71 3.52
CA ALA A 185 3.95 -2.37 2.85
C ALA A 185 2.94 -3.52 2.93
N VAL A 186 1.65 -3.18 2.96
CA VAL A 186 0.56 -4.13 2.80
C VAL A 186 -0.50 -3.55 1.88
N THR A 187 -1.01 -4.35 0.96
CA THR A 187 -2.10 -3.93 0.05
C THR A 187 -3.22 -4.96 0.08
N ALA A 188 -4.46 -4.55 -0.23
CA ALA A 188 -5.57 -5.51 -0.32
C ALA A 188 -5.37 -6.48 -1.49
N ALA A 189 -4.76 -6.01 -2.59
CA ALA A 189 -4.45 -6.88 -3.71
C ALA A 189 -3.17 -6.45 -4.47
N ILE A 190 -2.61 -7.40 -5.22
CA ILE A 190 -1.49 -7.17 -6.15
C ILE A 190 -1.94 -7.51 -7.56
N ALA A 191 -1.64 -6.62 -8.52
CA ALA A 191 -1.87 -6.91 -9.93
C ALA A 191 -0.97 -8.06 -10.39
N LYS A 192 -1.56 -9.10 -10.98
CA LYS A 192 -0.80 -10.19 -11.58
C LYS A 192 0.05 -9.62 -12.73
N ARG A 193 1.30 -10.00 -12.82
CA ARG A 193 2.13 -9.61 -13.95
C ARG A 193 1.64 -10.38 -15.17
N ILE A 194 1.23 -9.65 -16.21
CA ILE A 194 1.07 -10.22 -17.54
C ILE A 194 2.49 -10.41 -18.06
N GLY A 195 2.88 -11.66 -18.28
CA GLY A 195 4.17 -12.05 -18.84
C GLY A 195 4.36 -11.52 -20.25
#